data_4a14652afd5262c5e24af1ff62e152fa
#
_entry.id   4a14652afd5262c5e24af1ff62e152fa
#
_cell.length_a   1.000
_cell.length_b   1.000
_cell.length_c   1.000
_cell.angle_alpha   90.00
_cell.angle_beta   90.00
_cell.angle_gamma   90.00
#
_symmetry.space_group_name_H-M   'P 1'
#
loop_
_entity.id
_entity.type
_entity.pdbx_description
1 polymer ?
#
loop_
_entity_poly.entity_id
_entity_poly.type
_entity_poly.pdbx_seq_one_letter_code
_entity_poly.pdbx_strand_id
1 'polypeptide(L)'
;MKKKKIKMTAFVLLLAGMCFMGLKTDKSDVYAARNKVSITKIYNSKVGNKVLWKSKTKYSGYAVYRSVNGGKYRKVDYVKSKKYTDTNIETGKTYKYRVKPYKLNKKKKKVYSSYSNKSKSLKALPYAVQTASAISMDDYNLLTWKISDTASGYNIYRKNSNNKWELLASNNAYDYGLYDDYDIVKGKKYTYRIMAYEIVNGVTYESLPLTLTKKAQIKGIDVSHHNGVIDWSKVKQSGVTFAMIRLGYGTTKGGTIDRQLDYNYNQAKKNGIKIGFYLYSYADNATEAKKEAIFTEKLLKKYNDFDYPVAFDFENTYRNKAKYKSSNTKIITTYCDYLEERGYDTCVYSYLSFFKNSVDYNKVSKYGLWLARWTFNPSKYEDYGLPNVEMWQYSDNGRVNGIGGAVDLNINIIAR
;
A
#
# COMPACT_ATOMS: atom_id res chain seq x y z
N MET A 1 -19.89 13.67 82.02
CA MET A 1 -20.96 13.18 82.92
C MET A 1 -21.64 11.95 82.34
N LYS A 2 -21.74 10.90 83.20
CA LYS A 2 -22.57 9.69 83.25
C LYS A 2 -22.38 8.65 82.09
N LYS A 3 -21.61 7.66 82.25
CA LYS A 3 -21.66 6.28 82.82
C LYS A 3 -23.05 5.66 82.97
N LYS A 4 -23.24 4.45 82.38
CA LYS A 4 -23.86 3.24 82.94
C LYS A 4 -23.76 2.13 81.88
N LYS A 5 -22.95 1.10 82.00
CA LYS A 5 -22.89 -0.12 82.86
C LYS A 5 -24.08 -1.08 82.60
N ILE A 6 -23.77 -2.20 81.98
CA ILE A 6 -23.80 -3.64 82.36
C ILE A 6 -25.20 -4.28 82.44
N LYS A 7 -25.43 -5.37 81.76
CA LYS A 7 -25.60 -6.70 82.44
C LYS A 7 -25.38 -7.87 81.44
N MET A 8 -24.55 -8.74 81.90
CA MET A 8 -24.23 -10.08 81.44
C MET A 8 -25.29 -10.99 82.09
N THR A 9 -25.85 -11.99 81.32
CA THR A 9 -26.42 -13.18 81.93
C THR A 9 -26.10 -14.36 81.00
N ALA A 10 -25.38 -15.29 81.56
CA ALA A 10 -25.09 -16.61 81.00
C ALA A 10 -26.22 -17.56 81.32
N PHE A 11 -26.37 -18.63 80.56
CA PHE A 11 -26.84 -19.98 80.87
C PHE A 11 -27.47 -20.60 79.59
N VAL A 12 -27.28 -21.78 79.11
CA VAL A 12 -26.92 -23.13 79.58
C VAL A 12 -26.64 -23.98 78.34
N LEU A 13 -25.73 -24.89 78.43
CA LEU A 13 -25.50 -25.99 77.47
C LEU A 13 -26.75 -26.83 77.29
N LEU A 14 -27.03 -27.22 76.03
CA LEU A 14 -27.67 -28.49 75.72
C LEU A 14 -26.98 -29.11 74.51
N LEU A 15 -26.27 -30.21 74.73
CA LEU A 15 -25.80 -31.11 73.71
C LEU A 15 -26.98 -31.81 73.07
N ALA A 16 -27.11 -31.76 71.82
CA ALA A 16 -27.91 -32.72 71.01
C ALA A 16 -27.30 -32.90 69.64
N GLY A 17 -26.91 -34.08 69.38
CA GLY A 17 -26.75 -34.82 68.15
C GLY A 17 -26.27 -34.12 66.87
N MET A 18 -24.98 -34.20 66.61
CA MET A 18 -24.44 -33.90 65.27
C MET A 18 -24.86 -34.97 64.27
N CYS A 19 -25.67 -34.55 63.31
CA CYS A 19 -25.69 -35.19 62.01
C CYS A 19 -24.68 -34.39 61.11
N PHE A 20 -23.51 -34.92 60.92
CA PHE A 20 -22.55 -34.44 59.89
C PHE A 20 -23.15 -34.74 58.50
N MET A 21 -24.01 -33.86 57.95
CA MET A 21 -24.21 -33.84 56.52
C MET A 21 -22.96 -33.19 55.91
N GLY A 22 -22.07 -34.01 55.45
CA GLY A 22 -20.94 -33.59 54.61
C GLY A 22 -21.52 -32.91 53.36
N LEU A 23 -21.42 -31.59 53.33
CA LEU A 23 -21.58 -30.82 52.09
C LEU A 23 -20.47 -31.34 51.16
N LYS A 24 -20.77 -32.33 50.32
CA LYS A 24 -20.00 -32.60 49.11
C LYS A 24 -20.12 -31.36 48.27
N THR A 25 -19.16 -30.42 48.39
CA THR A 25 -18.90 -29.42 47.37
C THR A 25 -18.56 -30.20 46.12
N ASP A 26 -19.50 -30.11 45.17
CA ASP A 26 -19.41 -30.85 43.92
C ASP A 26 -18.14 -30.33 43.21
N LYS A 27 -17.09 -31.16 43.17
CA LYS A 27 -15.84 -30.83 42.47
C LYS A 27 -16.10 -30.39 41.01
N SER A 28 -17.29 -30.70 40.46
CA SER A 28 -17.73 -30.31 39.15
C SER A 28 -17.92 -28.80 39.02
N ASP A 29 -18.43 -28.11 40.05
CA ASP A 29 -18.67 -26.66 40.00
C ASP A 29 -17.40 -25.84 40.13
N VAL A 30 -16.42 -26.30 40.90
CA VAL A 30 -15.11 -25.66 41.01
C VAL A 30 -14.28 -25.86 39.73
N TYR A 31 -14.40 -27.02 39.07
CA TYR A 31 -13.78 -27.24 37.75
C TYR A 31 -14.43 -26.40 36.64
N ALA A 32 -15.74 -26.21 36.69
CA ALA A 32 -16.45 -25.38 35.71
C ALA A 32 -16.04 -23.90 35.79
N ALA A 33 -15.76 -23.38 36.98
CA ALA A 33 -15.32 -21.99 37.16
C ALA A 33 -13.89 -21.73 36.68
N ARG A 34 -12.98 -22.73 36.73
CA ARG A 34 -11.57 -22.61 36.33
C ARG A 34 -11.33 -22.63 34.81
N ASN A 35 -12.26 -23.12 34.02
CA ASN A 35 -12.07 -23.41 32.58
C ASN A 35 -12.95 -22.55 31.66
N LYS A 36 -13.31 -21.36 32.11
CA LYS A 36 -14.26 -20.48 31.39
C LYS A 36 -13.65 -19.88 30.14
N VAL A 37 -14.30 -20.10 28.98
CA VAL A 37 -14.04 -19.31 27.78
C VAL A 37 -14.65 -17.93 27.98
N SER A 38 -13.90 -16.88 27.64
CA SER A 38 -14.37 -15.50 27.75
C SER A 38 -14.16 -14.74 26.46
N ILE A 39 -15.24 -14.17 25.91
CA ILE A 39 -15.16 -13.21 24.80
C ILE A 39 -14.46 -11.96 25.33
N THR A 40 -13.36 -11.57 24.67
CA THR A 40 -12.52 -10.45 25.06
C THR A 40 -12.72 -9.23 24.21
N LYS A 41 -13.07 -9.40 22.93
CA LYS A 41 -13.26 -8.30 21.99
C LYS A 41 -14.28 -8.66 20.92
N ILE A 42 -15.07 -7.66 20.53
CA ILE A 42 -15.96 -7.69 19.38
C ILE A 42 -15.86 -6.34 18.68
N TYR A 43 -15.75 -6.35 17.36
CA TYR A 43 -15.63 -5.12 16.56
C TYR A 43 -15.98 -5.37 15.09
N ASN A 44 -16.37 -4.31 14.37
CA ASN A 44 -16.53 -4.35 12.93
C ASN A 44 -15.15 -4.52 12.26
N SER A 45 -15.05 -5.44 11.32
CA SER A 45 -13.90 -5.61 10.43
C SER A 45 -14.30 -5.23 9.00
N LYS A 46 -13.34 -5.22 8.09
CA LYS A 46 -13.61 -4.89 6.67
C LYS A 46 -14.66 -5.79 6.01
N VAL A 47 -14.85 -7.00 6.51
CA VAL A 47 -15.70 -8.04 5.91
C VAL A 47 -16.72 -8.62 6.90
N GLY A 48 -17.13 -7.87 7.92
CA GLY A 48 -18.11 -8.31 8.89
C GLY A 48 -17.71 -8.13 10.34
N ASN A 49 -18.42 -8.79 11.25
CA ASN A 49 -18.19 -8.67 12.70
C ASN A 49 -17.11 -9.65 13.15
N LYS A 50 -16.08 -9.18 13.81
CA LYS A 50 -15.02 -10.04 14.36
C LYS A 50 -15.17 -10.23 15.86
N VAL A 51 -15.08 -11.50 16.28
CA VAL A 51 -15.24 -11.94 17.68
C VAL A 51 -13.97 -12.65 18.12
N LEU A 52 -13.37 -12.22 19.23
CA LEU A 52 -12.17 -12.81 19.83
C LEU A 52 -12.48 -13.30 21.25
N TRP A 53 -11.90 -14.42 21.64
CA TRP A 53 -12.03 -14.96 22.99
C TRP A 53 -10.74 -15.57 23.50
N LYS A 54 -10.71 -15.78 24.82
CA LYS A 54 -9.61 -16.44 25.53
C LYS A 54 -10.11 -17.73 26.18
N SER A 55 -9.22 -18.69 26.30
CA SER A 55 -9.40 -19.92 27.07
C SER A 55 -8.06 -20.42 27.58
N LYS A 56 -7.98 -20.74 28.87
CA LYS A 56 -6.81 -21.39 29.46
C LYS A 56 -6.77 -22.90 29.12
N THR A 57 -7.92 -23.50 28.88
CA THR A 57 -8.06 -24.92 28.52
C THR A 57 -7.95 -25.10 27.01
N LYS A 58 -7.26 -26.14 26.56
CA LYS A 58 -7.26 -26.61 25.17
C LYS A 58 -8.55 -27.36 24.89
N TYR A 59 -9.31 -26.89 23.90
CA TYR A 59 -10.53 -27.52 23.40
C TYR A 59 -10.32 -28.06 22.00
N SER A 60 -11.16 -29.00 21.57
CA SER A 60 -11.16 -29.50 20.19
C SER A 60 -11.75 -28.48 19.21
N GLY A 61 -12.57 -27.57 19.73
CA GLY A 61 -13.17 -26.48 18.95
C GLY A 61 -14.23 -25.71 19.74
N TYR A 62 -14.88 -24.79 19.06
CA TYR A 62 -15.82 -23.85 19.62
C TYR A 62 -17.04 -23.75 18.70
N ALA A 63 -18.24 -23.87 19.26
CA ALA A 63 -19.50 -23.52 18.59
C ALA A 63 -19.77 -22.04 18.86
N VAL A 64 -19.96 -21.25 17.81
CA VAL A 64 -20.28 -19.83 17.88
C VAL A 64 -21.77 -19.63 17.76
N TYR A 65 -22.36 -18.82 18.64
CA TYR A 65 -23.76 -18.48 18.67
C TYR A 65 -23.95 -16.98 18.53
N ARG A 66 -24.93 -16.58 17.73
CA ARG A 66 -25.27 -15.20 17.40
C ARG A 66 -26.70 -14.89 17.80
N SER A 67 -26.94 -13.72 18.39
CA SER A 67 -28.24 -13.09 18.61
C SER A 67 -28.29 -11.83 17.75
N VAL A 68 -29.41 -11.61 17.05
CA VAL A 68 -29.66 -10.44 16.20
C VAL A 68 -30.77 -9.64 16.85
N ASN A 69 -30.61 -8.34 16.97
CA ASN A 69 -31.56 -7.37 17.54
C ASN A 69 -32.18 -7.83 18.89
N GLY A 70 -31.33 -8.47 19.74
CA GLY A 70 -31.78 -8.96 21.06
C GLY A 70 -32.50 -10.32 21.04
N GLY A 71 -32.73 -10.90 19.87
CA GLY A 71 -33.41 -12.19 19.72
C GLY A 71 -32.65 -13.39 20.31
N LYS A 72 -33.18 -14.58 20.16
CA LYS A 72 -32.61 -15.83 20.66
C LYS A 72 -31.25 -16.12 20.03
N TYR A 73 -30.32 -16.67 20.83
CA TYR A 73 -28.99 -17.11 20.31
C TYR A 73 -29.14 -18.35 19.43
N ARG A 74 -28.74 -18.28 18.20
CA ARG A 74 -28.68 -19.41 17.25
C ARG A 74 -27.22 -19.71 16.93
N LYS A 75 -26.89 -21.00 16.79
CA LYS A 75 -25.56 -21.42 16.37
C LYS A 75 -25.32 -21.00 14.92
N VAL A 76 -24.19 -20.37 14.66
CA VAL A 76 -23.80 -19.89 13.31
C VAL A 76 -22.64 -20.68 12.75
N ASP A 77 -21.69 -21.17 13.59
CA ASP A 77 -20.54 -21.88 13.08
C ASP A 77 -19.82 -22.75 14.13
N TYR A 78 -18.90 -23.60 13.65
CA TYR A 78 -17.90 -24.32 14.42
C TYR A 78 -16.50 -23.92 13.98
N VAL A 79 -15.67 -23.47 14.90
CA VAL A 79 -14.29 -23.05 14.60
C VAL A 79 -13.28 -23.73 15.53
N LYS A 80 -12.07 -23.96 15.05
CA LYS A 80 -10.93 -24.45 15.84
C LYS A 80 -10.14 -23.32 16.50
N SER A 81 -10.10 -22.16 15.86
CA SER A 81 -9.39 -20.95 16.31
C SER A 81 -10.15 -20.23 17.43
N LYS A 82 -9.46 -19.40 18.20
CA LYS A 82 -10.06 -18.52 19.22
C LYS A 82 -10.55 -17.18 18.65
N LYS A 83 -10.94 -17.19 17.37
CA LYS A 83 -11.49 -16.05 16.64
C LYS A 83 -12.54 -16.53 15.64
N TYR A 84 -13.50 -15.66 15.36
CA TYR A 84 -14.53 -15.87 14.34
C TYR A 84 -14.80 -14.55 13.64
N THR A 85 -15.01 -14.59 12.33
CA THR A 85 -15.49 -13.45 11.54
C THR A 85 -16.85 -13.83 10.98
N ASP A 86 -17.88 -13.11 11.42
CA ASP A 86 -19.24 -13.28 10.94
C ASP A 86 -19.42 -12.42 9.69
N THR A 87 -19.38 -13.07 8.54
CA THR A 87 -19.59 -12.43 7.23
C THR A 87 -21.06 -12.46 6.79
N ASN A 88 -21.94 -13.08 7.54
CA ASN A 88 -23.37 -13.09 7.26
C ASN A 88 -24.09 -12.11 8.20
N ILE A 89 -23.87 -10.83 7.98
CA ILE A 89 -24.44 -9.72 8.75
C ILE A 89 -25.22 -8.79 7.81
N GLU A 90 -26.18 -8.07 8.39
CA GLU A 90 -26.95 -7.03 7.72
C GLU A 90 -26.65 -5.69 8.40
N THR A 91 -26.36 -4.70 7.60
CA THR A 91 -26.05 -3.34 8.05
C THR A 91 -27.18 -2.76 8.91
N GLY A 92 -26.81 -2.04 9.96
CA GLY A 92 -27.74 -1.41 10.90
C GLY A 92 -28.33 -2.36 11.96
N LYS A 93 -28.28 -3.69 11.76
CA LYS A 93 -28.71 -4.66 12.80
C LYS A 93 -27.69 -4.75 13.92
N THR A 94 -28.16 -5.06 15.13
CA THR A 94 -27.33 -5.19 16.33
C THR A 94 -27.10 -6.67 16.65
N TYR A 95 -25.83 -7.00 16.87
CA TYR A 95 -25.37 -8.37 17.09
C TYR A 95 -24.74 -8.56 18.47
N LYS A 96 -25.02 -9.74 19.07
CA LYS A 96 -24.32 -10.24 20.26
C LYS A 96 -23.88 -11.68 20.02
N TYR A 97 -22.79 -12.07 20.63
CA TYR A 97 -22.21 -13.41 20.46
C TYR A 97 -21.98 -14.11 21.78
N ARG A 98 -22.02 -15.45 21.72
CA ARG A 98 -21.57 -16.38 22.78
C ARG A 98 -20.80 -17.52 22.13
N VAL A 99 -19.89 -18.09 22.89
CA VAL A 99 -19.07 -19.21 22.42
C VAL A 99 -19.27 -20.38 23.39
N LYS A 100 -19.48 -21.58 22.84
CA LYS A 100 -19.59 -22.82 23.61
C LYS A 100 -18.48 -23.77 23.19
N PRO A 101 -17.44 -23.98 24.04
CA PRO A 101 -16.33 -24.85 23.70
C PRO A 101 -16.75 -26.32 23.77
N TYR A 102 -16.04 -27.18 23.03
CA TYR A 102 -16.24 -28.62 23.09
C TYR A 102 -14.94 -29.39 23.00
N LYS A 103 -14.94 -30.60 23.59
CA LYS A 103 -13.94 -31.65 23.37
C LYS A 103 -14.58 -32.80 22.62
N LEU A 104 -13.78 -33.56 21.89
CA LEU A 104 -14.22 -34.82 21.30
C LEU A 104 -13.95 -35.97 22.31
N ASN A 105 -14.96 -36.79 22.53
CA ASN A 105 -14.78 -38.04 23.33
C ASN A 105 -14.12 -39.14 22.48
N LYS A 106 -13.89 -40.32 23.09
CA LYS A 106 -13.27 -41.49 22.41
C LYS A 106 -14.04 -41.92 21.15
N LYS A 107 -15.38 -41.69 21.10
CA LYS A 107 -16.24 -41.98 19.95
C LYS A 107 -16.35 -40.77 18.97
N LYS A 108 -15.42 -39.79 19.04
CA LYS A 108 -15.41 -38.54 18.22
C LYS A 108 -16.68 -37.68 18.32
N LYS A 109 -17.56 -37.91 19.33
CA LYS A 109 -18.73 -37.08 19.60
C LYS A 109 -18.32 -35.81 20.37
N LYS A 110 -18.99 -34.67 20.07
CA LYS A 110 -18.75 -33.38 20.76
C LYS A 110 -19.37 -33.38 22.15
N VAL A 111 -18.53 -33.16 23.17
CA VAL A 111 -18.97 -32.95 24.57
C VAL A 111 -18.74 -31.47 24.86
N TYR A 112 -19.82 -30.75 25.13
CA TYR A 112 -19.77 -29.29 25.31
C TYR A 112 -19.54 -28.91 26.77
N SER A 113 -18.76 -27.85 26.95
CA SER A 113 -18.62 -27.14 28.22
C SER A 113 -19.60 -25.97 28.33
N SER A 114 -19.55 -25.21 29.42
CA SER A 114 -20.40 -24.03 29.62
C SER A 114 -20.16 -22.95 28.57
N TYR A 115 -21.19 -22.13 28.33
CA TYR A 115 -21.07 -20.95 27.45
C TYR A 115 -20.08 -19.93 28.02
N SER A 116 -19.46 -19.16 27.11
CA SER A 116 -18.77 -17.92 27.46
C SER A 116 -19.76 -16.89 28.04
N ASN A 117 -19.24 -15.76 28.55
CA ASN A 117 -20.01 -14.55 28.72
C ASN A 117 -20.68 -14.15 27.40
N LYS A 118 -21.74 -13.34 27.46
CA LYS A 118 -22.30 -12.63 26.31
C LYS A 118 -21.33 -11.52 25.91
N SER A 119 -21.16 -11.28 24.61
CA SER A 119 -20.44 -10.09 24.14
C SER A 119 -21.22 -8.82 24.46
N LYS A 120 -20.57 -7.67 24.37
CA LYS A 120 -21.26 -6.38 24.20
C LYS A 120 -22.10 -6.40 22.93
N SER A 121 -23.02 -5.46 22.78
CA SER A 121 -23.75 -5.24 21.52
C SER A 121 -22.80 -4.60 20.51
N LEU A 122 -22.94 -4.99 19.24
CA LEU A 122 -22.23 -4.39 18.10
C LEU A 122 -23.24 -4.14 16.99
N LYS A 123 -23.37 -2.90 16.55
CA LYS A 123 -24.15 -2.54 15.36
C LYS A 123 -23.29 -2.85 14.14
N ALA A 124 -23.82 -3.58 13.18
CA ALA A 124 -23.12 -3.94 11.95
C ALA A 124 -23.00 -2.71 11.03
N LEU A 125 -21.84 -2.59 10.41
CA LEU A 125 -21.54 -1.62 9.38
C LEU A 125 -21.50 -2.31 8.00
N PRO A 126 -21.65 -1.56 6.90
CA PRO A 126 -21.39 -2.06 5.56
C PRO A 126 -20.02 -2.70 5.43
N TYR A 127 -19.84 -3.57 4.47
CA TYR A 127 -18.51 -4.07 4.12
C TYR A 127 -17.65 -2.94 3.57
N ALA A 128 -16.43 -2.87 4.05
CA ALA A 128 -15.49 -1.88 3.55
C ALA A 128 -15.04 -2.22 2.13
N VAL A 129 -14.66 -1.21 1.37
CA VAL A 129 -13.95 -1.38 0.11
C VAL A 129 -12.73 -2.28 0.34
N GLN A 130 -12.59 -3.35 -0.44
CA GLN A 130 -11.53 -4.35 -0.26
C GLN A 130 -10.25 -3.96 -1.00
N THR A 131 -10.40 -3.45 -2.21
CA THR A 131 -9.29 -3.05 -3.07
C THR A 131 -9.57 -1.68 -3.67
N ALA A 132 -8.55 -0.83 -3.67
CA ALA A 132 -8.56 0.45 -4.34
C ALA A 132 -7.14 0.80 -4.81
N SER A 133 -7.04 1.62 -5.83
CA SER A 133 -5.78 2.23 -6.25
C SER A 133 -5.93 3.74 -6.40
N ALA A 134 -4.81 4.44 -6.31
CA ALA A 134 -4.72 5.84 -6.66
C ALA A 134 -3.61 5.99 -7.70
N ILE A 135 -3.97 6.54 -8.85
CA ILE A 135 -3.07 6.78 -9.96
C ILE A 135 -3.02 8.27 -10.19
N SER A 136 -1.83 8.83 -10.28
CA SER A 136 -1.71 10.24 -10.63
C SER A 136 -1.70 10.37 -12.15
N MET A 137 -2.56 11.20 -12.64
CA MET A 137 -2.65 11.63 -14.03
C MET A 137 -1.96 12.99 -14.19
N ASP A 138 -1.99 13.56 -15.40
CA ASP A 138 -1.36 14.86 -15.67
C ASP A 138 -1.89 15.97 -14.76
N ASP A 139 -3.21 16.07 -14.63
CA ASP A 139 -3.88 17.20 -13.97
C ASP A 139 -4.75 16.76 -12.76
N TYR A 140 -4.86 15.46 -12.49
CA TYR A 140 -5.68 14.91 -11.41
C TYR A 140 -5.12 13.61 -10.85
N ASN A 141 -5.59 13.22 -9.68
CA ASN A 141 -5.40 11.88 -9.15
C ASN A 141 -6.67 11.06 -9.42
N LEU A 142 -6.56 10.01 -10.21
CA LEU A 142 -7.63 9.04 -10.42
C LEU A 142 -7.63 8.05 -9.25
N LEU A 143 -8.74 7.98 -8.55
CA LEU A 143 -9.01 6.94 -7.56
C LEU A 143 -9.92 5.89 -8.18
N THR A 144 -9.59 4.62 -8.02
CA THR A 144 -10.42 3.51 -8.46
C THR A 144 -10.59 2.50 -7.33
N TRP A 145 -11.75 1.83 -7.30
CA TRP A 145 -12.01 0.77 -6.31
C TRP A 145 -12.97 -0.29 -6.85
N LYS A 146 -12.88 -1.47 -6.25
CA LYS A 146 -13.85 -2.53 -6.55
C LYS A 146 -15.18 -2.18 -5.87
N ILE A 147 -16.23 -2.07 -6.66
CA ILE A 147 -17.60 -1.85 -6.16
C ILE A 147 -18.11 -3.07 -5.38
N SER A 148 -19.07 -2.83 -4.48
CA SER A 148 -19.77 -3.84 -3.70
C SER A 148 -21.23 -3.89 -4.13
N ASP A 149 -21.77 -5.08 -4.32
CA ASP A 149 -23.16 -5.30 -4.72
C ASP A 149 -24.18 -4.83 -3.65
N THR A 150 -23.75 -4.59 -2.42
CA THR A 150 -24.58 -4.16 -1.30
C THR A 150 -24.48 -2.68 -0.98
N ALA A 151 -23.50 -1.98 -1.49
CA ALA A 151 -23.30 -0.56 -1.20
C ALA A 151 -24.37 0.29 -1.91
N SER A 152 -24.95 1.26 -1.21
CA SER A 152 -25.77 2.33 -1.80
C SER A 152 -24.91 3.39 -2.49
N GLY A 153 -23.64 3.49 -2.11
CA GLY A 153 -22.67 4.39 -2.71
C GLY A 153 -21.35 4.45 -1.92
N TYR A 154 -20.56 5.45 -2.27
CA TYR A 154 -19.20 5.64 -1.72
C TYR A 154 -18.96 7.09 -1.36
N ASN A 155 -18.41 7.32 -0.17
CA ASN A 155 -17.89 8.61 0.25
C ASN A 155 -16.38 8.64 0.08
N ILE A 156 -15.88 9.63 -0.63
CA ILE A 156 -14.48 9.86 -0.92
C ILE A 156 -14.01 11.06 -0.11
N TYR A 157 -13.02 10.86 0.73
CA TYR A 157 -12.42 11.90 1.57
C TYR A 157 -10.96 12.09 1.21
N ARG A 158 -10.49 13.34 1.31
CA ARG A 158 -9.08 13.71 1.24
C ARG A 158 -8.64 14.36 2.55
N LYS A 159 -7.41 14.09 2.95
CA LYS A 159 -6.81 14.74 4.09
C LYS A 159 -6.30 16.13 3.71
N ASN A 160 -6.77 17.16 4.38
CA ASN A 160 -6.34 18.53 4.12
C ASN A 160 -4.99 18.86 4.82
N SER A 161 -4.50 20.10 4.62
CA SER A 161 -3.25 20.60 5.22
C SER A 161 -3.25 20.57 6.76
N ASN A 162 -4.43 20.67 7.37
CA ASN A 162 -4.60 20.62 8.84
C ASN A 162 -4.78 19.19 9.36
N ASN A 163 -4.48 18.17 8.55
CA ASN A 163 -4.68 16.76 8.88
C ASN A 163 -6.14 16.34 9.15
N LYS A 164 -7.12 17.14 8.76
CA LYS A 164 -8.55 16.82 8.84
C LYS A 164 -9.04 16.17 7.55
N TRP A 165 -10.05 15.30 7.68
CA TRP A 165 -10.69 14.67 6.53
C TRP A 165 -11.78 15.58 5.98
N GLU A 166 -11.72 15.87 4.69
CA GLU A 166 -12.71 16.62 3.91
C GLU A 166 -13.39 15.68 2.95
N LEU A 167 -14.72 15.73 2.88
CA LEU A 167 -15.51 15.01 1.90
C LEU A 167 -15.31 15.68 0.55
N LEU A 168 -14.79 14.95 -0.43
CA LEU A 168 -14.65 15.42 -1.80
C LEU A 168 -15.88 15.10 -2.64
N ALA A 169 -16.40 13.89 -2.48
CA ALA A 169 -17.55 13.42 -3.23
C ALA A 169 -18.32 12.34 -2.46
N SER A 170 -19.62 12.24 -2.79
CA SER A 170 -20.49 11.14 -2.40
C SER A 170 -21.09 10.57 -3.69
N ASN A 171 -20.55 9.46 -4.16
CA ASN A 171 -20.92 8.83 -5.43
C ASN A 171 -21.95 7.74 -5.22
N ASN A 172 -22.88 7.56 -6.14
CA ASN A 172 -23.81 6.44 -6.15
C ASN A 172 -23.11 5.11 -6.44
N ALA A 173 -23.72 3.99 -6.05
CA ALA A 173 -23.15 2.65 -6.29
C ALA A 173 -22.95 2.31 -7.78
N TYR A 174 -23.66 2.99 -8.66
CA TYR A 174 -23.61 2.79 -10.12
C TYR A 174 -22.46 3.53 -10.82
N ASP A 175 -21.76 4.43 -10.12
CA ASP A 175 -20.64 5.17 -10.67
C ASP A 175 -19.37 4.31 -10.61
N TYR A 176 -19.17 3.46 -11.55
CA TYR A 176 -18.01 2.61 -11.92
C TYR A 176 -16.84 2.48 -10.92
N GLY A 177 -16.99 2.87 -9.65
CA GLY A 177 -15.94 2.82 -8.63
C GLY A 177 -14.72 3.67 -8.98
N LEU A 178 -14.95 4.89 -9.44
CA LEU A 178 -13.90 5.85 -9.79
C LEU A 178 -14.21 7.26 -9.29
N TYR A 179 -13.17 8.05 -9.08
CA TYR A 179 -13.25 9.48 -8.75
C TYR A 179 -11.99 10.20 -9.22
N ASP A 180 -12.15 11.34 -9.86
CA ASP A 180 -11.07 12.20 -10.34
C ASP A 180 -10.91 13.41 -9.41
N ASP A 181 -9.77 13.50 -8.73
CA ASP A 181 -9.41 14.65 -7.89
C ASP A 181 -8.56 15.62 -8.71
N TYR A 182 -9.17 16.67 -9.26
CA TYR A 182 -8.50 17.72 -10.04
C TYR A 182 -7.85 18.79 -9.17
N ASP A 183 -8.20 18.89 -7.88
CA ASP A 183 -7.61 19.87 -6.97
C ASP A 183 -6.31 19.36 -6.37
N ILE A 184 -5.33 19.14 -7.24
CA ILE A 184 -4.01 18.67 -6.85
C ILE A 184 -2.90 19.63 -7.28
N VAL A 185 -1.84 19.63 -6.50
CA VAL A 185 -0.58 20.31 -6.80
C VAL A 185 0.47 19.26 -7.13
N LYS A 186 1.11 19.38 -8.29
CA LYS A 186 2.17 18.45 -8.74
C LYS A 186 3.27 18.33 -7.70
N GLY A 187 3.70 17.11 -7.45
CA GLY A 187 4.72 16.81 -6.43
C GLY A 187 4.20 16.71 -4.99
N LYS A 188 2.97 17.15 -4.70
CA LYS A 188 2.38 17.06 -3.37
C LYS A 188 1.79 15.67 -3.10
N LYS A 189 1.93 15.18 -1.88
CA LYS A 189 1.38 13.91 -1.42
C LYS A 189 -0.02 14.09 -0.88
N TYR A 190 -0.95 13.27 -1.35
CA TYR A 190 -2.35 13.26 -0.94
C TYR A 190 -2.70 11.93 -0.28
N THR A 191 -3.54 11.99 0.73
CA THR A 191 -4.04 10.79 1.42
C THR A 191 -5.56 10.81 1.35
N TYR A 192 -6.12 9.70 0.86
CA TYR A 192 -7.54 9.52 0.61
C TYR A 192 -8.12 8.45 1.49
N ARG A 193 -9.43 8.54 1.74
CA ARG A 193 -10.27 7.47 2.27
C ARG A 193 -11.41 7.21 1.33
N ILE A 194 -11.70 5.95 1.09
CA ILE A 194 -12.91 5.50 0.40
C ILE A 194 -13.70 4.66 1.39
N MET A 195 -14.97 5.04 1.61
CA MET A 195 -15.88 4.38 2.53
C MET A 195 -17.16 4.03 1.77
N ALA A 196 -17.51 2.74 1.70
CA ALA A 196 -18.81 2.35 1.23
C ALA A 196 -19.89 2.80 2.23
N TYR A 197 -21.05 3.21 1.75
CA TYR A 197 -22.20 3.44 2.62
C TYR A 197 -23.41 2.65 2.16
N GLU A 198 -24.28 2.31 3.11
CA GLU A 198 -25.61 1.75 2.87
C GLU A 198 -26.67 2.61 3.55
N ILE A 199 -27.80 2.82 2.88
CA ILE A 199 -28.97 3.50 3.44
C ILE A 199 -29.98 2.41 3.85
N VAL A 200 -30.23 2.29 5.15
CA VAL A 200 -31.17 1.31 5.71
C VAL A 200 -32.23 2.06 6.50
N ASN A 201 -33.49 1.97 6.06
CA ASN A 201 -34.62 2.68 6.68
C ASN A 201 -34.36 4.19 6.86
N GLY A 202 -33.80 4.86 5.85
CA GLY A 202 -33.49 6.28 5.87
C GLY A 202 -32.24 6.68 6.68
N VAL A 203 -31.53 5.71 7.29
CA VAL A 203 -30.30 5.95 8.05
C VAL A 203 -29.09 5.54 7.22
N THR A 204 -28.14 6.43 7.05
CA THR A 204 -26.88 6.13 6.38
C THR A 204 -25.86 5.53 7.35
N TYR A 205 -25.28 4.40 6.96
CA TYR A 205 -24.20 3.72 7.67
C TYR A 205 -22.96 3.68 6.81
N GLU A 206 -21.86 4.18 7.31
CA GLU A 206 -20.56 4.11 6.61
C GLU A 206 -19.75 2.91 7.07
N SER A 207 -19.04 2.30 6.13
CA SER A 207 -18.08 1.23 6.38
C SER A 207 -16.82 1.72 7.09
N LEU A 208 -15.95 0.78 7.47
CA LEU A 208 -14.58 1.14 7.81
C LEU A 208 -13.88 1.68 6.56
N PRO A 209 -12.96 2.68 6.72
CA PRO A 209 -12.27 3.27 5.60
C PRO A 209 -11.24 2.32 4.99
N LEU A 210 -11.10 2.35 3.67
CA LEU A 210 -9.87 2.00 2.97
C LEU A 210 -9.07 3.29 2.75
N THR A 211 -7.86 3.35 3.28
CA THR A 211 -6.98 4.52 3.14
C THR A 211 -5.87 4.21 2.15
N LEU A 212 -5.62 5.14 1.24
CA LEU A 212 -4.54 5.08 0.26
C LEU A 212 -3.86 6.45 0.15
N THR A 213 -2.63 6.43 -0.33
CA THR A 213 -1.84 7.65 -0.47
C THR A 213 -1.22 7.67 -1.85
N LYS A 214 -1.27 8.82 -2.51
CA LYS A 214 -0.64 9.05 -3.80
C LYS A 214 0.06 10.40 -3.82
N LYS A 215 1.23 10.44 -4.43
CA LYS A 215 1.88 11.67 -4.81
C LYS A 215 1.44 12.04 -6.22
N ALA A 216 1.04 13.28 -6.42
CA ALA A 216 0.71 13.81 -7.73
C ALA A 216 1.93 13.70 -8.64
N GLN A 217 1.71 13.21 -9.85
CA GLN A 217 2.80 12.94 -10.79
C GLN A 217 3.52 14.21 -11.22
N ILE A 218 4.77 14.03 -11.54
CA ILE A 218 5.64 15.03 -12.14
C ILE A 218 5.89 14.55 -13.57
N LYS A 219 5.33 15.25 -14.55
CA LYS A 219 5.45 14.96 -15.98
C LYS A 219 6.82 15.37 -16.49
N GLY A 220 7.47 14.49 -17.20
CA GLY A 220 8.78 14.73 -17.82
C GLY A 220 8.84 14.23 -19.24
N ILE A 221 9.94 14.57 -19.88
CA ILE A 221 10.33 14.07 -21.19
C ILE A 221 11.76 13.59 -21.12
N ASP A 222 12.20 12.74 -22.05
CA ASP A 222 13.60 12.57 -22.31
C ASP A 222 13.92 12.96 -23.75
N VAL A 223 15.08 13.59 -23.91
CA VAL A 223 15.44 14.28 -25.16
C VAL A 223 16.91 14.12 -25.51
N SER A 224 17.16 14.18 -26.82
CA SER A 224 18.47 14.17 -27.41
C SER A 224 18.50 15.03 -28.68
N HIS A 225 19.58 14.97 -29.43
CA HIS A 225 19.65 15.63 -30.72
C HIS A 225 18.62 15.13 -31.74
N HIS A 226 18.01 13.97 -31.53
CA HIS A 226 16.98 13.44 -32.43
C HIS A 226 15.69 14.27 -32.41
N ASN A 227 15.43 14.99 -31.32
CA ASN A 227 14.28 15.86 -31.19
C ASN A 227 14.46 17.25 -31.86
N GLY A 228 15.62 17.49 -32.48
CA GLY A 228 15.93 18.77 -33.15
C GLY A 228 16.09 19.92 -32.19
N VAL A 229 15.75 21.12 -32.66
CA VAL A 229 15.73 22.32 -31.83
C VAL A 229 14.40 22.43 -31.11
N ILE A 230 14.44 22.50 -29.79
CA ILE A 230 13.26 22.46 -28.90
C ILE A 230 12.93 23.89 -28.46
N ASP A 231 11.66 24.28 -28.57
CA ASP A 231 11.13 25.49 -27.93
C ASP A 231 10.76 25.17 -26.47
N TRP A 232 11.71 25.33 -25.57
CA TRP A 232 11.57 25.00 -24.16
C TRP A 232 10.52 25.84 -23.43
N SER A 233 10.21 27.05 -23.94
CA SER A 233 9.11 27.87 -23.40
C SER A 233 7.76 27.19 -23.63
N LYS A 234 7.51 26.71 -24.84
CA LYS A 234 6.29 25.95 -25.14
C LYS A 234 6.24 24.59 -24.43
N VAL A 235 7.38 23.93 -24.30
CA VAL A 235 7.48 22.69 -23.51
C VAL A 235 7.07 22.93 -22.06
N LYS A 236 7.53 24.02 -21.44
CA LYS A 236 7.13 24.40 -20.08
C LYS A 236 5.63 24.68 -19.98
N GLN A 237 5.06 25.42 -20.95
CA GLN A 237 3.64 25.72 -21.01
C GLN A 237 2.78 24.46 -21.18
N SER A 238 3.31 23.38 -21.75
CA SER A 238 2.65 22.08 -21.88
C SER A 238 2.64 21.27 -20.56
N GLY A 239 3.07 21.87 -19.44
CA GLY A 239 3.04 21.22 -18.13
C GLY A 239 4.24 20.29 -17.84
N VAL A 240 5.22 20.20 -18.73
CA VAL A 240 6.47 19.46 -18.49
C VAL A 240 7.25 20.16 -17.38
N THR A 241 7.68 19.41 -16.40
CA THR A 241 8.37 19.92 -15.21
C THR A 241 9.82 19.47 -15.11
N PHE A 242 10.15 18.34 -15.75
CA PHE A 242 11.53 17.85 -15.81
C PHE A 242 11.87 17.26 -17.17
N ALA A 243 13.17 17.19 -17.46
CA ALA A 243 13.70 16.57 -18.66
C ALA A 243 14.95 15.74 -18.31
N MET A 244 15.00 14.51 -18.83
CA MET A 244 16.24 13.73 -18.89
C MET A 244 16.93 14.06 -20.21
N ILE A 245 18.13 14.68 -20.15
CA ILE A 245 18.85 15.17 -21.32
C ILE A 245 20.03 14.23 -21.61
N ARG A 246 20.15 13.80 -22.86
CA ARG A 246 21.26 12.94 -23.25
C ARG A 246 22.60 13.67 -23.17
N LEU A 247 23.51 13.16 -22.36
CA LEU A 247 24.91 13.61 -22.33
C LEU A 247 25.64 13.24 -23.63
N GLY A 248 25.36 12.06 -24.10
CA GLY A 248 26.01 11.49 -25.27
C GLY A 248 25.78 9.98 -25.35
N TYR A 249 26.62 9.31 -26.08
CA TYR A 249 26.60 7.85 -26.18
C TYR A 249 28.02 7.29 -26.06
N GLY A 250 28.09 6.05 -25.53
CA GLY A 250 29.33 5.34 -25.30
C GLY A 250 30.06 5.00 -26.60
N THR A 251 31.37 4.84 -26.50
CA THR A 251 32.21 4.32 -27.58
C THR A 251 33.35 3.50 -26.98
N THR A 252 34.04 2.71 -27.77
CA THR A 252 35.24 1.96 -27.34
C THR A 252 36.34 2.86 -26.75
N LYS A 253 36.31 4.17 -27.05
CA LYS A 253 37.25 5.19 -26.54
C LYS A 253 36.69 5.99 -25.35
N GLY A 254 35.46 5.78 -24.95
CA GLY A 254 34.77 6.45 -23.84
C GLY A 254 33.38 6.95 -24.23
N GLY A 255 33.32 8.00 -25.09
CA GLY A 255 32.00 8.50 -25.52
C GLY A 255 32.05 9.64 -26.52
N THR A 256 30.92 9.94 -27.10
CA THR A 256 30.67 11.08 -27.99
C THR A 256 29.56 11.95 -27.38
N ILE A 257 29.80 13.26 -27.34
CA ILE A 257 28.84 14.23 -26.77
C ILE A 257 27.64 14.40 -27.67
N ASP A 258 26.44 14.49 -27.08
CA ASP A 258 25.23 14.83 -27.84
C ASP A 258 25.30 16.28 -28.34
N ARG A 259 25.09 16.49 -29.65
CA ARG A 259 25.24 17.80 -30.29
C ARG A 259 24.23 18.87 -29.80
N GLN A 260 23.11 18.47 -29.17
CA GLN A 260 22.14 19.39 -28.60
C GLN A 260 22.28 19.55 -27.07
N LEU A 261 23.26 18.91 -26.44
CA LEU A 261 23.42 18.93 -24.99
C LEU A 261 23.48 20.35 -24.41
N ASP A 262 24.41 21.18 -24.94
CA ASP A 262 24.56 22.57 -24.46
C ASP A 262 23.27 23.38 -24.61
N TYR A 263 22.62 23.26 -25.75
CA TYR A 263 21.37 23.95 -26.03
C TYR A 263 20.26 23.51 -25.08
N ASN A 264 20.01 22.22 -25.02
CA ASN A 264 18.94 21.65 -24.21
C ASN A 264 19.13 21.96 -22.72
N TYR A 265 20.34 21.80 -22.20
CA TYR A 265 20.67 22.12 -20.81
C TYR A 265 20.36 23.59 -20.48
N ASN A 266 20.93 24.54 -21.27
CA ASN A 266 20.77 25.95 -20.98
C ASN A 266 19.33 26.44 -21.13
N GLN A 267 18.62 25.98 -22.18
CA GLN A 267 17.26 26.40 -22.43
C GLN A 267 16.25 25.77 -21.48
N ALA A 268 16.40 24.50 -21.11
CA ALA A 268 15.57 23.86 -20.09
C ALA A 268 15.68 24.58 -18.74
N LYS A 269 16.91 24.86 -18.29
CA LYS A 269 17.16 25.62 -17.05
C LYS A 269 16.56 27.02 -17.10
N LYS A 270 16.79 27.77 -18.18
CA LYS A 270 16.23 29.12 -18.35
C LYS A 270 14.70 29.13 -18.20
N ASN A 271 14.02 28.05 -18.60
CA ASN A 271 12.58 27.90 -18.51
C ASN A 271 12.11 27.23 -17.20
N GLY A 272 13.01 27.01 -16.23
CA GLY A 272 12.66 26.41 -14.94
C GLY A 272 12.17 24.97 -15.04
N ILE A 273 12.71 24.22 -16.00
CA ILE A 273 12.55 22.77 -16.11
C ILE A 273 13.69 22.10 -15.35
N LYS A 274 13.35 21.20 -14.47
CA LYS A 274 14.33 20.41 -13.72
C LYS A 274 15.04 19.44 -14.64
N ILE A 275 16.31 19.19 -14.40
CA ILE A 275 17.16 18.42 -15.30
C ILE A 275 17.71 17.17 -14.62
N GLY A 276 17.72 16.05 -15.34
CA GLY A 276 18.57 14.91 -15.17
C GLY A 276 19.31 14.58 -16.45
N PHE A 277 20.21 13.64 -16.39
CA PHE A 277 21.00 13.26 -17.54
C PHE A 277 20.95 11.76 -17.82
N TYR A 278 21.22 11.36 -19.06
CA TYR A 278 21.48 9.97 -19.38
C TYR A 278 22.63 9.81 -20.39
N LEU A 279 23.32 8.69 -20.26
CA LEU A 279 24.30 8.23 -21.25
C LEU A 279 23.77 6.96 -21.93
N TYR A 280 23.61 7.00 -23.24
CA TYR A 280 23.30 5.80 -24.03
C TYR A 280 24.53 4.91 -24.14
N SER A 281 24.47 3.72 -23.55
CA SER A 281 25.65 2.85 -23.43
C SER A 281 25.80 1.88 -24.60
N TYR A 282 27.02 1.75 -25.08
CA TYR A 282 27.47 0.69 -25.98
C TYR A 282 28.45 -0.28 -25.31
N ALA A 283 28.62 -0.23 -24.00
CA ALA A 283 29.56 -1.07 -23.29
C ALA A 283 29.22 -2.57 -23.40
N ASP A 284 30.15 -3.36 -23.87
CA ASP A 284 30.05 -4.82 -23.93
C ASP A 284 30.76 -5.54 -22.77
N ASN A 285 31.52 -4.79 -21.97
CA ASN A 285 32.23 -5.29 -20.81
C ASN A 285 32.46 -4.17 -19.77
N ALA A 286 32.89 -4.57 -18.57
CA ALA A 286 33.12 -3.65 -17.46
C ALA A 286 34.22 -2.59 -17.74
N THR A 287 35.24 -2.88 -18.56
CA THR A 287 36.27 -1.95 -18.93
C THR A 287 35.74 -0.79 -19.78
N GLU A 288 34.84 -1.10 -20.71
CA GLU A 288 34.15 -0.09 -21.52
C GLU A 288 33.20 0.74 -20.67
N ALA A 289 32.37 0.07 -19.83
CA ALA A 289 31.51 0.77 -18.87
C ALA A 289 32.28 1.75 -17.97
N LYS A 290 33.48 1.38 -17.54
CA LYS A 290 34.37 2.28 -16.78
C LYS A 290 34.83 3.50 -17.60
N LYS A 291 35.15 3.33 -18.87
CA LYS A 291 35.50 4.46 -19.76
C LYS A 291 34.29 5.37 -19.98
N GLU A 292 33.11 4.81 -20.17
CA GLU A 292 31.85 5.57 -20.28
C GLU A 292 31.55 6.36 -18.98
N ALA A 293 31.78 5.76 -17.81
CA ALA A 293 31.59 6.45 -16.52
C ALA A 293 32.59 7.65 -16.36
N ILE A 294 33.85 7.49 -16.75
CA ILE A 294 34.86 8.56 -16.75
C ILE A 294 34.44 9.68 -17.72
N PHE A 295 33.96 9.32 -18.91
CA PHE A 295 33.44 10.28 -19.88
C PHE A 295 32.25 11.07 -19.32
N THR A 296 31.29 10.36 -18.67
CA THR A 296 30.14 10.96 -18.01
C THR A 296 30.56 11.93 -16.92
N GLU A 297 31.46 11.54 -16.00
CA GLU A 297 31.99 12.40 -14.94
C GLU A 297 32.58 13.70 -15.48
N LYS A 298 33.35 13.62 -16.57
CA LYS A 298 33.92 14.81 -17.20
C LYS A 298 32.85 15.80 -17.67
N LEU A 299 31.71 15.32 -18.19
CA LEU A 299 30.61 16.17 -18.61
C LEU A 299 29.88 16.74 -17.41
N LEU A 300 29.60 15.93 -16.37
CA LEU A 300 28.93 16.37 -15.16
C LEU A 300 29.67 17.48 -14.41
N LYS A 301 30.99 17.55 -14.51
CA LYS A 301 31.77 18.68 -13.99
C LYS A 301 31.49 20.00 -14.71
N LYS A 302 31.10 19.94 -15.99
CA LYS A 302 30.71 21.11 -16.80
C LYS A 302 29.21 21.44 -16.56
N TYR A 303 28.34 20.44 -16.49
CA TYR A 303 26.90 20.58 -16.33
C TYR A 303 26.48 20.19 -14.91
N ASN A 304 26.96 20.91 -13.90
CA ASN A 304 26.92 20.51 -12.49
C ASN A 304 25.68 20.97 -11.71
N ASP A 305 24.75 21.65 -12.36
CA ASP A 305 23.49 22.11 -11.75
C ASP A 305 22.30 21.37 -12.33
N PHE A 306 21.97 20.22 -11.74
CA PHE A 306 20.89 19.35 -12.15
C PHE A 306 20.18 18.73 -10.92
N ASP A 307 18.94 18.28 -11.12
CA ASP A 307 17.99 17.90 -10.05
C ASP A 307 17.70 16.40 -9.97
N TYR A 308 17.91 15.67 -11.06
CA TYR A 308 17.55 14.26 -11.22
C TYR A 308 18.80 13.41 -11.38
N PRO A 309 18.71 12.07 -11.15
CA PRO A 309 19.86 11.20 -11.26
C PRO A 309 20.49 11.20 -12.65
N VAL A 310 21.70 10.66 -12.73
CA VAL A 310 22.37 10.32 -13.97
C VAL A 310 22.03 8.90 -14.35
N ALA A 311 21.30 8.74 -15.44
CA ALA A 311 20.86 7.43 -15.88
C ALA A 311 21.90 6.73 -16.75
N PHE A 312 22.17 5.47 -16.44
CA PHE A 312 22.85 4.55 -17.34
C PHE A 312 21.81 3.88 -18.22
N ASP A 313 21.73 4.34 -19.46
CA ASP A 313 20.80 3.83 -20.45
C ASP A 313 21.40 2.59 -21.12
N PHE A 314 20.98 1.41 -20.66
CA PHE A 314 21.51 0.13 -21.08
C PHE A 314 20.42 -0.75 -21.67
N GLU A 315 20.21 -0.65 -22.98
CA GLU A 315 19.10 -1.27 -23.70
C GLU A 315 19.53 -2.16 -24.89
N ASN A 316 20.74 -2.72 -24.83
CA ASN A 316 21.24 -3.61 -25.86
C ASN A 316 20.38 -4.89 -25.99
N THR A 317 19.56 -4.95 -27.05
CA THR A 317 18.60 -6.03 -27.28
C THR A 317 19.29 -7.41 -27.45
N TYR A 318 20.50 -7.44 -28.03
CA TYR A 318 21.28 -8.67 -28.14
C TYR A 318 21.61 -9.24 -26.76
N ARG A 319 21.88 -8.38 -25.78
CA ARG A 319 22.22 -8.74 -24.40
C ARG A 319 21.00 -8.95 -23.50
N ASN A 320 19.79 -8.73 -24.00
CA ASN A 320 18.55 -9.00 -23.22
C ASN A 320 18.25 -10.50 -23.19
N LYS A 321 19.16 -11.28 -22.59
CA LYS A 321 19.09 -12.74 -22.47
C LYS A 321 19.70 -13.18 -21.15
N ALA A 322 19.12 -14.21 -20.53
CA ALA A 322 19.56 -14.73 -19.23
C ALA A 322 21.06 -15.12 -19.17
N LYS A 323 21.63 -15.59 -20.28
CA LYS A 323 23.06 -15.95 -20.36
C LYS A 323 24.01 -14.77 -20.10
N TYR A 324 23.54 -13.55 -20.32
CA TYR A 324 24.34 -12.32 -20.09
C TYR A 324 24.10 -11.71 -18.70
N LYS A 325 23.27 -12.32 -17.86
CA LYS A 325 22.85 -11.78 -16.55
C LYS A 325 24.03 -11.30 -15.70
N SER A 326 25.06 -12.13 -15.53
CA SER A 326 26.23 -11.79 -14.74
C SER A 326 27.04 -10.66 -15.37
N SER A 327 27.32 -10.72 -16.68
CA SER A 327 28.10 -9.68 -17.36
C SER A 327 27.34 -8.35 -17.46
N ASN A 328 26.04 -8.36 -17.74
CA ASN A 328 25.23 -7.13 -17.72
C ASN A 328 25.25 -6.48 -16.35
N THR A 329 25.03 -7.28 -15.29
CA THR A 329 25.10 -6.77 -13.91
C THR A 329 26.45 -6.13 -13.64
N LYS A 330 27.56 -6.77 -14.06
CA LYS A 330 28.91 -6.22 -13.86
C LYS A 330 29.13 -4.91 -14.63
N ILE A 331 28.62 -4.81 -15.87
CA ILE A 331 28.67 -3.57 -16.67
C ILE A 331 27.97 -2.43 -15.92
N ILE A 332 26.70 -2.65 -15.55
CA ILE A 332 25.87 -1.64 -14.86
C ILE A 332 26.50 -1.22 -13.54
N THR A 333 26.87 -2.18 -12.68
CA THR A 333 27.47 -1.85 -11.38
C THR A 333 28.81 -1.13 -11.53
N THR A 334 29.60 -1.45 -12.55
CA THR A 334 30.88 -0.74 -12.79
C THR A 334 30.66 0.73 -13.13
N TYR A 335 29.66 1.06 -13.94
CA TYR A 335 29.33 2.44 -14.29
C TYR A 335 28.74 3.20 -13.09
N CYS A 336 27.71 2.64 -12.48
CA CYS A 336 26.97 3.31 -11.40
C CYS A 336 27.85 3.47 -10.14
N ASP A 337 28.52 2.41 -9.67
CA ASP A 337 29.41 2.52 -8.50
C ASP A 337 30.49 3.58 -8.71
N TYR A 338 31.05 3.69 -9.92
CA TYR A 338 32.05 4.70 -10.22
C TYR A 338 31.53 6.13 -10.01
N LEU A 339 30.31 6.42 -10.44
CA LEU A 339 29.71 7.75 -10.30
C LEU A 339 29.24 8.00 -8.85
N GLU A 340 28.65 7.00 -8.19
CA GLU A 340 28.19 7.12 -6.79
C GLU A 340 29.36 7.35 -5.81
N GLU A 341 30.49 6.68 -6.01
CA GLU A 341 31.74 6.94 -5.26
C GLU A 341 32.21 8.39 -5.38
N ARG A 342 31.75 9.14 -6.38
CA ARG A 342 32.04 10.56 -6.64
C ARG A 342 30.93 11.51 -6.27
N GLY A 343 29.88 10.98 -5.61
CA GLY A 343 28.78 11.77 -5.08
C GLY A 343 27.68 12.08 -6.09
N TYR A 344 27.66 11.42 -7.24
CA TYR A 344 26.58 11.54 -8.21
C TYR A 344 25.53 10.46 -7.93
N ASP A 345 24.27 10.87 -7.90
CA ASP A 345 23.14 9.98 -7.78
C ASP A 345 22.85 9.30 -9.14
N THR A 346 22.70 7.98 -9.15
CA THR A 346 22.54 7.21 -10.39
C THR A 346 21.23 6.47 -10.46
N CYS A 347 20.77 6.18 -11.69
CA CYS A 347 19.70 5.21 -11.93
C CYS A 347 20.00 4.41 -13.20
N VAL A 348 19.25 3.34 -13.41
CA VAL A 348 19.41 2.47 -14.59
C VAL A 348 18.13 2.53 -15.43
N TYR A 349 18.27 2.90 -16.70
CA TYR A 349 17.19 2.80 -17.67
C TYR A 349 17.32 1.49 -18.47
N SER A 350 16.19 0.78 -18.57
CA SER A 350 16.01 -0.35 -19.47
C SER A 350 14.56 -0.82 -19.54
N TYR A 351 14.31 -1.86 -20.34
CA TYR A 351 13.01 -2.49 -20.51
C TYR A 351 12.62 -3.40 -19.34
N LEU A 352 11.32 -3.61 -19.15
CA LEU A 352 10.77 -4.53 -18.16
C LEU A 352 11.38 -5.94 -18.26
N SER A 353 11.48 -6.49 -19.48
CA SER A 353 12.06 -7.83 -19.73
C SER A 353 13.52 -7.92 -19.35
N PHE A 354 14.27 -6.83 -19.53
CA PHE A 354 15.68 -6.77 -19.16
C PHE A 354 15.87 -6.84 -17.64
N PHE A 355 15.14 -6.06 -16.89
CA PHE A 355 15.19 -6.09 -15.42
C PHE A 355 14.78 -7.44 -14.84
N LYS A 356 13.79 -8.11 -15.45
CA LYS A 356 13.31 -9.43 -14.97
C LYS A 356 14.26 -10.57 -15.29
N ASN A 357 14.91 -10.55 -16.47
CA ASN A 357 15.56 -11.73 -17.00
C ASN A 357 17.08 -11.61 -17.15
N SER A 358 17.60 -10.38 -17.35
CA SER A 358 18.92 -10.19 -17.93
C SER A 358 19.92 -9.48 -17.00
N VAL A 359 19.51 -9.22 -15.76
CA VAL A 359 20.37 -8.67 -14.68
C VAL A 359 20.05 -9.32 -13.34
N ASP A 360 21.00 -9.27 -12.42
CA ASP A 360 20.75 -9.53 -11.00
C ASP A 360 20.05 -8.30 -10.40
N TYR A 361 18.73 -8.39 -10.33
CA TYR A 361 17.87 -7.29 -9.89
C TYR A 361 18.29 -6.73 -8.53
N ASN A 362 18.62 -7.61 -7.56
CA ASN A 362 18.99 -7.20 -6.21
C ASN A 362 20.27 -6.34 -6.17
N LYS A 363 21.15 -6.50 -7.15
CA LYS A 363 22.38 -5.70 -7.25
C LYS A 363 22.17 -4.40 -8.00
N VAL A 364 21.21 -4.34 -8.89
CA VAL A 364 20.95 -3.19 -9.76
C VAL A 364 19.93 -2.22 -9.16
N SER A 365 18.93 -2.74 -8.45
CA SER A 365 17.82 -1.93 -7.91
C SER A 365 18.25 -0.89 -6.86
N LYS A 366 19.45 -1.01 -6.29
CA LYS A 366 19.98 -0.04 -5.32
C LYS A 366 20.23 1.35 -5.92
N TYR A 367 20.47 1.45 -7.25
CA TYR A 367 20.73 2.72 -7.92
C TYR A 367 19.46 3.50 -8.29
N GLY A 368 18.28 2.89 -8.12
CA GLY A 368 17.04 3.37 -8.70
C GLY A 368 16.82 2.88 -10.14
N LEU A 369 15.56 2.84 -10.55
CA LEU A 369 15.23 2.35 -11.88
C LEU A 369 14.38 3.37 -12.65
N TRP A 370 14.74 3.57 -13.91
CA TRP A 370 13.94 4.24 -14.90
C TRP A 370 13.42 3.17 -15.88
N LEU A 371 12.17 2.80 -15.71
CA LEU A 371 11.55 1.68 -16.43
C LEU A 371 10.96 2.14 -17.75
N ALA A 372 11.36 1.53 -18.87
CA ALA A 372 10.67 1.62 -20.15
C ALA A 372 9.59 0.54 -20.26
N ARG A 373 8.34 0.99 -20.31
CA ARG A 373 7.18 0.11 -20.57
C ARG A 373 6.08 0.94 -21.23
N TRP A 374 6.03 0.93 -22.52
CA TRP A 374 5.12 1.75 -23.32
C TRP A 374 3.71 1.19 -23.29
N THR A 375 2.84 1.82 -22.55
CA THR A 375 1.41 1.52 -22.49
C THR A 375 0.59 2.63 -23.12
N PHE A 376 1.26 3.75 -23.49
CA PHE A 376 0.67 4.97 -24.05
C PHE A 376 -0.41 5.58 -23.15
N ASN A 377 -0.54 5.10 -21.93
CA ASN A 377 -1.49 5.58 -20.95
C ASN A 377 -0.85 5.58 -19.55
N PRO A 378 -0.55 6.74 -18.95
CA PRO A 378 0.08 6.83 -17.65
C PRO A 378 -0.78 6.24 -16.50
N SER A 379 -2.09 6.10 -16.71
CA SER A 379 -2.97 5.45 -15.72
C SER A 379 -2.73 3.95 -15.57
N LYS A 380 -2.05 3.33 -16.53
CA LYS A 380 -1.75 1.89 -16.51
C LYS A 380 -0.43 1.54 -15.82
N TYR A 381 0.12 2.45 -15.02
CA TYR A 381 1.30 2.14 -14.23
C TYR A 381 0.99 1.01 -13.24
N GLU A 382 1.81 -0.02 -13.31
CA GLU A 382 1.91 -1.10 -12.33
C GLU A 382 3.36 -1.20 -11.90
N ASP A 383 3.63 -1.61 -10.67
CA ASP A 383 5.00 -1.82 -10.20
C ASP A 383 5.68 -3.04 -10.84
N TYR A 384 4.93 -3.84 -11.57
CA TYR A 384 5.38 -5.06 -12.27
C TYR A 384 6.19 -6.03 -11.38
N GLY A 385 6.09 -5.88 -10.03
CA GLY A 385 6.92 -6.60 -9.07
C GLY A 385 8.38 -6.15 -9.06
N LEU A 386 8.65 -4.91 -9.48
CA LEU A 386 9.96 -4.26 -9.44
C LEU A 386 9.94 -3.13 -8.41
N PRO A 387 10.30 -3.36 -7.14
CA PRO A 387 10.47 -2.29 -6.17
C PRO A 387 11.59 -1.32 -6.64
N ASN A 388 11.54 -0.05 -6.21
CA ASN A 388 12.49 1.01 -6.56
C ASN A 388 12.44 1.52 -8.01
N VAL A 389 11.34 1.34 -8.74
CA VAL A 389 11.10 2.12 -9.95
C VAL A 389 10.84 3.56 -9.55
N GLU A 390 11.70 4.46 -10.00
CA GLU A 390 11.65 5.89 -9.68
C GLU A 390 11.05 6.72 -10.80
N MET A 391 11.34 6.34 -12.03
CA MET A 391 10.76 6.94 -13.23
C MET A 391 10.20 5.86 -14.14
N TRP A 392 9.15 6.23 -14.86
CA TRP A 392 8.54 5.38 -15.87
C TRP A 392 8.41 6.13 -17.18
N GLN A 393 9.07 5.63 -18.23
CA GLN A 393 8.83 6.04 -19.59
C GLN A 393 7.64 5.24 -20.13
N TYR A 394 6.49 5.91 -20.30
CA TYR A 394 5.23 5.25 -20.65
C TYR A 394 4.87 5.35 -22.13
N SER A 395 5.61 6.16 -22.89
CA SER A 395 5.45 6.33 -24.34
C SER A 395 6.77 6.75 -24.98
N ASP A 396 7.03 6.20 -26.13
CA ASP A 396 8.11 6.57 -27.07
C ASP A 396 7.59 7.41 -28.28
N ASN A 397 6.29 7.72 -28.27
CA ASN A 397 5.64 8.42 -29.39
C ASN A 397 4.69 9.51 -28.89
N GLY A 398 5.11 10.26 -27.88
CA GLY A 398 4.36 11.37 -27.33
C GLY A 398 4.40 12.61 -28.20
N ARG A 399 3.50 13.58 -27.89
CA ARG A 399 3.50 14.92 -28.51
C ARG A 399 3.53 15.96 -27.42
N VAL A 400 4.48 16.89 -27.54
CA VAL A 400 4.63 18.03 -26.63
C VAL A 400 4.78 19.29 -27.48
N ASN A 401 3.98 20.30 -27.17
CA ASN A 401 4.11 21.57 -27.89
C ASN A 401 5.51 22.16 -27.69
N GLY A 402 6.15 22.59 -28.76
CA GLY A 402 7.54 23.05 -28.75
C GLY A 402 8.56 22.00 -29.27
N ILE A 403 8.12 20.76 -29.56
CA ILE A 403 8.94 19.70 -30.14
C ILE A 403 8.33 19.30 -31.50
N GLY A 404 9.12 19.32 -32.55
CA GLY A 404 8.64 19.14 -33.93
C GLY A 404 8.27 17.69 -34.32
N GLY A 405 8.61 16.70 -33.49
CA GLY A 405 8.41 15.26 -33.73
C GLY A 405 7.82 14.54 -32.53
N ALA A 406 7.96 13.23 -32.55
CA ALA A 406 7.69 12.39 -31.38
C ALA A 406 8.73 12.69 -30.28
N VAL A 407 8.30 12.52 -29.03
CA VAL A 407 9.17 12.64 -27.86
C VAL A 407 8.73 11.64 -26.79
N ASP A 408 9.70 11.14 -26.07
CA ASP A 408 9.49 10.17 -25.00
C ASP A 408 8.85 10.86 -23.79
N LEU A 409 7.79 10.23 -23.27
CA LEU A 409 7.02 10.76 -22.15
C LEU A 409 7.29 9.96 -20.87
N ASN A 410 7.56 10.71 -19.81
CA ASN A 410 7.97 10.18 -18.53
C ASN A 410 7.11 10.69 -17.39
N ILE A 411 7.02 9.87 -16.35
CA ILE A 411 6.51 10.29 -15.05
C ILE A 411 7.52 9.92 -13.95
N ASN A 412 7.69 10.83 -13.01
CA ASN A 412 8.45 10.55 -11.80
C ASN A 412 7.50 9.92 -10.75
N ILE A 413 7.80 8.69 -10.33
CA ILE A 413 6.99 7.90 -9.39
C ILE A 413 7.39 8.18 -7.95
N ILE A 414 8.69 8.31 -7.70
CA ILE A 414 9.25 8.62 -6.39
C ILE A 414 9.66 10.08 -6.39
N ALA A 415 9.17 10.84 -5.41
CA ALA A 415 9.66 12.19 -5.21
C ALA A 415 11.04 12.15 -4.57
N ARG A 416 11.94 12.68 -5.24
CA ARG A 416 13.22 13.14 -4.67
C ARG A 416 13.15 14.60 -4.26
#